data_16ecb86f9dbfd8cb552f3e2eb42ac287
#
_entry.id   16ecb86f9dbfd8cb552f3e2eb42ac287
#
_cell.length_a   1.000
_cell.length_b   1.000
_cell.length_c   1.000
_cell.angle_alpha   90.00
_cell.angle_beta   90.00
_cell.angle_gamma   90.00
#
_symmetry.space_group_name_H-M   'P 1'
#
loop_
_entity.id
_entity.type
_entity.pdbx_description
1 polymer ?
#
loop_
_entity_poly.entity_id
_entity_poly.type
_entity_poly.pdbx_seq_one_letter_code
_entity_poly.pdbx_strand_id
1 'polypeptide(L)'
;MNVSFEKVDKVNALLTIQIEKADYESKVAAALKDFRKKASLPGFRPGMVPTSLLKKRFGTEILAEQVNKILGEEVYKYIREQKINILGEPLPNEEKQEPVDFVNKEDFTFVFDVALAPEFDAKISDKDSLDYYQIEVSDEMVNKQVENYAQRGGQYNKVDECKEGDMVKGILGQ
;
A
#
# COMPACT_ATOMS: atom_id res chain seq x y z
N MET A 1 -2.24 17.54 -16.40
CA MET A 1 -2.84 16.40 -15.69
C MET A 1 -4.35 16.57 -15.61
N ASN A 2 -5.13 15.57 -15.94
CA ASN A 2 -6.58 15.61 -15.92
C ASN A 2 -7.11 14.45 -15.07
N VAL A 3 -8.06 14.72 -14.16
CA VAL A 3 -8.65 13.72 -13.26
C VAL A 3 -10.17 13.74 -13.48
N SER A 4 -10.73 12.60 -13.81
CA SER A 4 -12.19 12.43 -13.91
C SER A 4 -12.67 11.37 -12.91
N PHE A 5 -13.80 11.65 -12.30
CA PHE A 5 -14.44 10.78 -11.33
C PHE A 5 -15.87 10.50 -11.75
N GLU A 6 -16.20 9.25 -11.98
CA GLU A 6 -17.50 8.80 -12.44
C GLU A 6 -18.10 7.82 -11.44
N LYS A 7 -19.26 8.15 -10.89
CA LYS A 7 -20.02 7.22 -10.05
C LYS A 7 -20.73 6.20 -10.94
N VAL A 8 -20.37 4.94 -10.80
CA VAL A 8 -20.99 3.82 -11.51
C VAL A 8 -22.31 3.45 -10.84
N ASP A 9 -22.30 3.38 -9.52
CA ASP A 9 -23.48 3.13 -8.69
C ASP A 9 -23.37 3.83 -7.31
N LYS A 10 -24.17 3.39 -6.33
CA LYS A 10 -24.20 4.00 -4.99
C LYS A 10 -22.93 3.78 -4.17
N VAL A 11 -22.20 2.71 -4.46
CA VAL A 11 -21.04 2.27 -3.68
C VAL A 11 -19.78 2.07 -4.53
N ASN A 12 -19.88 2.19 -5.87
CA ASN A 12 -18.77 2.03 -6.80
C ASN A 12 -18.59 3.27 -7.67
N ALA A 13 -17.34 3.65 -7.85
CA ALA A 13 -16.94 4.72 -8.74
C ALA A 13 -15.66 4.37 -9.50
N LEU A 14 -15.47 5.03 -10.64
CA LEU A 14 -14.25 4.98 -11.44
C LEU A 14 -13.51 6.31 -11.30
N LEU A 15 -12.22 6.22 -11.03
CA LEU A 15 -11.30 7.34 -11.01
C LEU A 15 -10.31 7.17 -12.17
N THR A 16 -10.38 8.07 -13.14
CA THR A 16 -9.47 8.06 -14.29
C THR A 16 -8.51 9.24 -14.19
N ILE A 17 -7.22 8.96 -14.28
CA ILE A 17 -6.16 9.95 -14.20
C ILE A 17 -5.35 9.92 -15.49
N GLN A 18 -5.26 11.06 -16.16
CA GLN A 18 -4.43 11.26 -17.34
C GLN A 18 -3.22 12.09 -16.96
N ILE A 19 -2.04 11.53 -17.19
CA ILE A 19 -0.74 12.16 -16.94
C ILE A 19 -0.10 12.47 -18.28
N GLU A 20 0.10 13.74 -18.54
CA GLU A 20 0.76 14.23 -19.75
C GLU A 20 2.26 14.41 -19.53
N LYS A 21 3.03 14.46 -20.63
CA LYS A 21 4.49 14.65 -20.57
C LYS A 21 4.92 15.84 -19.72
N ALA A 22 4.21 16.96 -19.80
CA ALA A 22 4.51 18.17 -19.05
C ALA A 22 4.46 17.98 -17.53
N ASP A 23 3.67 17.00 -17.05
CA ASP A 23 3.45 16.75 -15.62
C ASP A 23 4.63 16.04 -14.95
N TYR A 24 5.36 15.22 -15.70
CA TYR A 24 6.45 14.41 -15.17
C TYR A 24 7.85 14.77 -15.68
N GLU A 25 7.98 15.49 -16.80
CA GLU A 25 9.27 15.75 -17.46
C GLU A 25 10.30 16.39 -16.51
N SER A 26 9.89 17.38 -15.73
CA SER A 26 10.74 18.05 -14.76
C SER A 26 11.18 17.11 -13.61
N LYS A 27 10.27 16.26 -13.14
CA LYS A 27 10.54 15.29 -12.06
C LYS A 27 11.48 14.18 -12.56
N VAL A 28 11.27 13.69 -13.77
CA VAL A 28 12.16 12.70 -14.43
C VAL A 28 13.56 13.27 -14.64
N ALA A 29 13.67 14.54 -15.12
CA ALA A 29 14.95 15.19 -15.29
C ALA A 29 15.71 15.36 -13.96
N ALA A 30 15.01 15.71 -12.89
CA ALA A 30 15.58 15.80 -11.55
C ALA A 30 16.04 14.43 -11.05
N ALA A 31 15.19 13.39 -11.19
CA ALA A 31 15.51 12.03 -10.80
C ALA A 31 16.73 11.47 -11.55
N LEU A 32 16.82 11.70 -12.86
CA LEU A 32 17.99 11.34 -13.66
C LEU A 32 19.27 12.03 -13.17
N LYS A 33 19.18 13.32 -12.79
CA LYS A 33 20.31 14.07 -12.25
C LYS A 33 20.79 13.51 -10.91
N ASP A 34 19.86 13.12 -10.03
CA ASP A 34 20.20 12.54 -8.75
C ASP A 34 20.69 11.10 -8.88
N PHE A 35 20.09 10.32 -9.77
CA PHE A 35 20.59 8.98 -10.12
C PHE A 35 22.01 9.03 -10.65
N ARG A 36 22.34 10.01 -11.51
CA ARG A 36 23.70 10.20 -12.03
C ARG A 36 24.74 10.36 -10.94
N LYS A 37 24.44 11.06 -9.85
CA LYS A 37 25.38 11.27 -8.73
C LYS A 37 25.76 9.96 -8.05
N LYS A 38 24.82 9.00 -8.01
CA LYS A 38 24.97 7.70 -7.34
C LYS A 38 25.37 6.58 -8.30
N ALA A 39 25.17 6.76 -9.60
CA ALA A 39 25.39 5.73 -10.62
C ALA A 39 26.88 5.37 -10.71
N SER A 40 27.15 4.07 -10.61
CA SER A 40 28.45 3.47 -10.87
C SER A 40 28.32 2.50 -12.05
N LEU A 41 28.99 2.79 -13.15
CA LEU A 41 29.03 1.92 -14.33
C LEU A 41 30.47 1.55 -14.65
N PRO A 42 30.77 0.33 -15.10
CA PRO A 42 32.10 -0.06 -15.55
C PRO A 42 32.63 0.89 -16.60
N GLY A 43 33.86 1.36 -16.43
CA GLY A 43 34.51 2.33 -17.32
C GLY A 43 34.26 3.80 -17.03
N PHE A 44 33.42 4.14 -16.02
CA PHE A 44 33.16 5.50 -15.62
C PHE A 44 33.40 5.71 -14.13
N ARG A 45 33.97 6.87 -13.78
CA ARG A 45 34.06 7.30 -12.39
C ARG A 45 32.66 7.55 -11.84
N PRO A 46 32.33 7.18 -10.57
CA PRO A 46 31.05 7.48 -9.94
C PRO A 46 30.67 8.96 -10.11
N GLY A 47 29.43 9.22 -10.54
CA GLY A 47 28.93 10.57 -10.79
C GLY A 47 29.33 11.20 -12.15
N MET A 48 30.22 10.58 -12.91
CA MET A 48 30.70 11.09 -14.21
C MET A 48 30.10 10.36 -15.44
N VAL A 49 29.11 9.52 -15.23
CA VAL A 49 28.41 8.83 -16.31
C VAL A 49 27.64 9.83 -17.17
N PRO A 50 27.77 9.80 -18.53
CA PRO A 50 26.99 10.66 -19.42
C PRO A 50 25.48 10.44 -19.24
N THR A 51 24.73 11.54 -19.15
CA THR A 51 23.27 11.49 -18.94
C THR A 51 22.55 10.76 -20.08
N SER A 52 23.06 10.88 -21.32
CA SER A 52 22.50 10.18 -22.48
C SER A 52 22.58 8.65 -22.33
N LEU A 53 23.67 8.14 -21.78
CA LEU A 53 23.84 6.71 -21.51
C LEU A 53 22.90 6.23 -20.41
N LEU A 54 22.76 7.01 -19.34
CA LEU A 54 21.81 6.72 -18.25
C LEU A 54 20.38 6.73 -18.75
N LYS A 55 20.00 7.73 -19.55
CA LYS A 55 18.67 7.82 -20.14
C LYS A 55 18.38 6.63 -21.05
N LYS A 56 19.35 6.19 -21.85
CA LYS A 56 19.16 5.01 -22.72
C LYS A 56 19.01 3.71 -21.94
N ARG A 57 19.69 3.57 -20.80
CA ARG A 57 19.73 2.30 -20.05
C ARG A 57 18.67 2.22 -18.94
N PHE A 58 18.39 3.33 -18.27
CA PHE A 58 17.51 3.40 -17.09
C PHE A 58 16.37 4.40 -17.25
N GLY A 59 16.26 5.05 -18.41
CA GLY A 59 15.28 6.13 -18.61
C GLY A 59 13.85 5.68 -18.46
N THR A 60 13.50 4.53 -19.01
CA THR A 60 12.15 3.95 -18.92
C THR A 60 11.80 3.56 -17.48
N GLU A 61 12.74 2.97 -16.75
CA GLU A 61 12.55 2.58 -15.36
C GLU A 61 12.33 3.81 -14.45
N ILE A 62 13.19 4.83 -14.61
CA ILE A 62 13.06 6.10 -13.88
C ILE A 62 11.76 6.82 -14.24
N LEU A 63 11.36 6.80 -15.52
CA LEU A 63 10.09 7.35 -15.96
C LEU A 63 8.91 6.64 -15.28
N ALA A 64 8.87 5.32 -15.32
CA ALA A 64 7.82 4.52 -14.68
C ALA A 64 7.74 4.79 -13.17
N GLU A 65 8.88 4.85 -12.49
CA GLU A 65 8.94 5.17 -11.06
C GLU A 65 8.37 6.57 -10.75
N GLN A 66 8.76 7.59 -11.54
CA GLN A 66 8.26 8.94 -11.32
C GLN A 66 6.78 9.09 -11.65
N VAL A 67 6.29 8.44 -12.72
CA VAL A 67 4.87 8.41 -13.07
C VAL A 67 4.06 7.74 -11.98
N ASN A 68 4.49 6.58 -11.47
CA ASN A 68 3.82 5.89 -10.37
C ASN A 68 3.78 6.73 -9.08
N LYS A 69 4.86 7.45 -8.79
CA LYS A 69 4.89 8.36 -7.64
C LYS A 69 3.90 9.52 -7.78
N ILE A 70 3.88 10.16 -8.94
CA ILE A 70 2.93 11.24 -9.26
C ILE A 70 1.49 10.71 -9.16
N LEU A 71 1.24 9.55 -9.75
CA LEU A 71 -0.06 8.90 -9.74
C LEU A 71 -0.58 8.67 -8.31
N GLY A 72 0.24 8.08 -7.44
CA GLY A 72 -0.11 7.87 -6.05
C GLY A 72 -0.40 9.18 -5.29
N GLU A 73 0.45 10.20 -5.48
CA GLU A 73 0.25 11.52 -4.87
C GLU A 73 -1.09 12.15 -5.31
N GLU A 74 -1.44 12.09 -6.60
CA GLU A 74 -2.63 12.73 -7.15
C GLU A 74 -3.93 11.98 -6.84
N VAL A 75 -3.91 10.63 -6.81
CA VAL A 75 -5.07 9.83 -6.39
C VAL A 75 -5.53 10.26 -4.99
N TYR A 76 -4.61 10.23 -4.02
CA TYR A 76 -4.97 10.59 -2.64
C TYR A 76 -5.25 12.07 -2.45
N LYS A 77 -4.59 12.95 -3.20
CA LYS A 77 -4.84 14.37 -3.18
C LYS A 77 -6.27 14.67 -3.66
N TYR A 78 -6.67 14.11 -4.80
CA TYR A 78 -8.00 14.29 -5.37
C TYR A 78 -9.11 13.81 -4.42
N ILE A 79 -8.95 12.60 -3.86
CA ILE A 79 -9.90 12.02 -2.90
C ILE A 79 -10.07 12.95 -1.68
N ARG A 80 -8.99 13.52 -1.18
CA ARG A 80 -9.00 14.43 -0.04
C ARG A 80 -9.63 15.78 -0.36
N GLU A 81 -9.28 16.38 -1.50
CA GLU A 81 -9.80 17.68 -1.94
C GLU A 81 -11.30 17.63 -2.23
N GLN A 82 -11.74 16.55 -2.85
CA GLN A 82 -13.16 16.31 -3.14
C GLN A 82 -13.93 15.74 -1.94
N LYS A 83 -13.26 15.49 -0.81
CA LYS A 83 -13.86 14.92 0.41
C LYS A 83 -14.65 13.63 0.14
N ILE A 84 -14.11 12.78 -0.74
CA ILE A 84 -14.74 11.51 -1.10
C ILE A 84 -14.46 10.51 0.02
N ASN A 85 -15.51 9.97 0.62
CA ASN A 85 -15.41 8.91 1.61
C ASN A 85 -15.25 7.58 0.90
N ILE A 86 -14.04 7.04 0.91
CA ILE A 86 -13.71 5.75 0.30
C ILE A 86 -13.64 4.64 1.35
N LEU A 87 -13.94 3.41 0.93
CA LEU A 87 -13.75 2.18 1.69
C LEU A 87 -12.55 1.42 1.10
N GLY A 88 -11.46 1.39 1.87
CA GLY A 88 -10.21 0.76 1.41
C GLY A 88 -9.40 1.64 0.46
N GLU A 89 -8.50 1.02 -0.27
CA GLU A 89 -7.62 1.68 -1.25
C GLU A 89 -8.20 1.57 -2.67
N PRO A 90 -7.99 2.59 -3.53
CA PRO A 90 -8.32 2.48 -4.94
C PRO A 90 -7.57 1.33 -5.61
N LEU A 91 -8.27 0.50 -6.36
CA LEU A 91 -7.71 -0.66 -7.06
C LEU A 91 -7.60 -0.38 -8.56
N PRO A 92 -6.51 -0.77 -9.23
CA PRO A 92 -6.43 -0.67 -10.69
C PRO A 92 -7.56 -1.48 -11.34
N ASN A 93 -8.26 -0.88 -12.29
CA ASN A 93 -9.32 -1.56 -13.02
C ASN A 93 -8.73 -2.40 -14.16
N GLU A 94 -8.78 -3.72 -14.06
CA GLU A 94 -8.17 -4.63 -15.03
C GLU A 94 -8.87 -4.63 -16.39
N GLU A 95 -10.17 -4.32 -16.44
CA GLU A 95 -10.95 -4.36 -17.69
C GLU A 95 -10.79 -3.09 -18.53
N LYS A 96 -10.73 -1.92 -17.88
CA LYS A 96 -10.67 -0.61 -18.54
C LYS A 96 -9.26 -0.04 -18.65
N GLN A 97 -8.30 -0.64 -17.93
CA GLN A 97 -6.92 -0.21 -17.97
C GLN A 97 -6.26 -0.67 -19.29
N GLU A 98 -5.92 0.27 -20.15
CA GLU A 98 -5.07 -0.03 -21.29
C GLU A 98 -3.65 -0.39 -20.87
N PRO A 99 -2.96 -1.28 -21.62
CA PRO A 99 -1.55 -1.55 -21.38
C PRO A 99 -0.71 -0.28 -21.42
N VAL A 100 0.05 -0.03 -20.35
CA VAL A 100 0.88 1.16 -20.24
C VAL A 100 2.21 0.93 -20.96
N ASP A 101 2.46 1.69 -22.02
CA ASP A 101 3.70 1.62 -22.80
C ASP A 101 4.59 2.84 -22.53
N PHE A 102 5.53 2.68 -21.61
CA PHE A 102 6.50 3.73 -21.26
C PHE A 102 7.61 3.94 -22.30
N VAL A 103 7.65 3.14 -23.37
CA VAL A 103 8.68 3.24 -24.41
C VAL A 103 8.21 4.11 -25.56
N ASN A 104 6.97 3.93 -26.02
CA ASN A 104 6.47 4.56 -27.25
C ASN A 104 5.43 5.65 -26.98
N LYS A 105 4.82 5.69 -25.81
CA LYS A 105 3.83 6.71 -25.44
C LYS A 105 4.44 7.75 -24.48
N GLU A 106 3.96 8.98 -24.60
CA GLU A 106 4.36 10.10 -23.72
C GLU A 106 3.25 10.47 -22.74
N ASP A 107 2.00 10.10 -23.02
CA ASP A 107 0.84 10.33 -22.19
C ASP A 107 0.29 8.99 -21.66
N PHE A 108 -0.09 8.99 -20.40
CA PHE A 108 -0.53 7.78 -19.69
C PHE A 108 -1.89 7.99 -19.06
N THR A 109 -2.77 7.00 -19.23
CA THR A 109 -4.10 6.98 -18.61
C THR A 109 -4.17 5.80 -17.64
N PHE A 110 -4.60 6.10 -16.41
CA PHE A 110 -4.78 5.11 -15.36
C PHE A 110 -6.22 5.14 -14.89
N VAL A 111 -6.80 3.95 -14.73
CA VAL A 111 -8.19 3.77 -14.30
C VAL A 111 -8.21 2.97 -13.02
N PHE A 112 -8.90 3.50 -12.01
CA PHE A 112 -9.04 2.88 -10.69
C PHE A 112 -10.50 2.66 -10.34
N ASP A 113 -10.78 1.51 -9.74
CA ASP A 113 -12.02 1.24 -9.03
C ASP A 113 -11.93 1.79 -7.62
N VAL A 114 -12.95 2.54 -7.24
CA VAL A 114 -13.05 3.16 -5.93
C VAL A 114 -14.35 2.73 -5.27
N ALA A 115 -14.25 2.08 -4.11
CA ALA A 115 -15.40 1.77 -3.29
C ALA A 115 -15.78 2.99 -2.44
N LEU A 116 -17.04 3.39 -2.51
CA LEU A 116 -17.58 4.55 -1.77
C LEU A 116 -18.25 4.11 -0.48
N ALA A 117 -17.99 4.85 0.60
CA ALA A 117 -18.76 4.71 1.82
C ALA A 117 -20.19 5.17 1.61
N PRO A 118 -21.21 4.37 1.95
CA PRO A 118 -22.59 4.81 1.87
C PRO A 118 -22.86 5.93 2.87
N GLU A 119 -23.60 6.93 2.44
CA GLU A 119 -24.12 7.97 3.33
C GLU A 119 -25.36 7.42 4.04
N PHE A 120 -25.36 7.48 5.36
CA PHE A 120 -26.52 7.10 6.18
C PHE A 120 -26.72 8.11 7.31
N ASP A 121 -27.96 8.30 7.68
CA ASP A 121 -28.36 9.19 8.76
C ASP A 121 -28.61 8.35 10.02
N ALA A 122 -27.63 8.29 10.90
CA ALA A 122 -27.74 7.57 12.17
C ALA A 122 -28.48 8.45 13.19
N LYS A 123 -29.77 8.15 13.43
CA LYS A 123 -30.56 8.82 14.46
C LYS A 123 -30.67 7.90 15.68
N ILE A 124 -30.00 8.30 16.76
CA ILE A 124 -30.16 7.65 18.05
C ILE A 124 -31.33 8.35 18.74
N SER A 125 -32.27 7.59 19.20
CA SER A 125 -33.47 8.06 19.91
C SER A 125 -33.58 7.41 21.31
N ASP A 126 -34.41 7.98 22.15
CA ASP A 126 -34.76 7.47 23.47
C ASP A 126 -35.51 6.11 23.44
N LYS A 127 -35.89 5.66 22.24
CA LYS A 127 -36.47 4.31 22.00
C LYS A 127 -35.43 3.23 21.72
N ASP A 128 -34.19 3.63 21.48
CA ASP A 128 -33.11 2.70 21.19
C ASP A 128 -32.60 2.12 22.52
N SER A 129 -32.49 0.81 22.56
CA SER A 129 -32.04 0.05 23.74
C SER A 129 -30.73 -0.64 23.38
N LEU A 130 -29.73 -0.43 24.21
CA LEU A 130 -28.44 -1.07 24.08
C LEU A 130 -28.21 -1.96 25.28
N ASP A 131 -27.83 -3.22 25.06
CA ASP A 131 -27.45 -4.12 26.11
C ASP A 131 -26.12 -3.67 26.74
N TYR A 132 -26.14 -3.44 28.05
CA TYR A 132 -24.95 -3.15 28.83
C TYR A 132 -24.42 -4.43 29.47
N TYR A 133 -23.28 -4.92 28.98
CA TYR A 133 -22.68 -6.15 29.48
C TYR A 133 -21.77 -5.86 30.67
N GLN A 134 -22.00 -6.57 31.77
CA GLN A 134 -21.08 -6.61 32.89
C GLN A 134 -20.27 -7.90 32.84
N ILE A 135 -18.94 -7.73 32.75
CA ILE A 135 -18.02 -8.87 32.71
C ILE A 135 -17.80 -9.36 34.15
N GLU A 136 -18.23 -10.59 34.45
CA GLU A 136 -17.90 -11.28 35.68
C GLU A 136 -16.66 -12.14 35.46
N VAL A 137 -15.68 -11.98 36.37
CA VAL A 137 -14.44 -12.74 36.30
C VAL A 137 -14.69 -14.11 36.93
N SER A 138 -14.65 -15.16 36.11
CA SER A 138 -14.78 -16.55 36.61
C SER A 138 -13.44 -17.08 37.12
N ASP A 139 -13.49 -18.09 37.99
CA ASP A 139 -12.29 -18.78 38.49
C ASP A 139 -11.48 -19.40 37.34
N GLU A 140 -12.15 -19.84 36.29
CA GLU A 140 -11.50 -20.36 35.07
C GLU A 140 -10.65 -19.28 34.36
N MET A 141 -11.17 -18.05 34.26
CA MET A 141 -10.42 -16.92 33.69
C MET A 141 -9.19 -16.56 34.52
N VAL A 142 -9.35 -16.60 35.85
CA VAL A 142 -8.25 -16.37 36.79
C VAL A 142 -7.18 -17.44 36.64
N ASN A 143 -7.56 -18.71 36.62
CA ASN A 143 -6.62 -19.83 36.50
C ASN A 143 -5.88 -19.77 35.14
N LYS A 144 -6.59 -19.52 34.06
CA LYS A 144 -5.96 -19.35 32.74
C LYS A 144 -4.95 -18.18 32.69
N GLN A 145 -5.26 -17.10 33.39
CA GLN A 145 -4.35 -15.97 33.49
C GLN A 145 -3.11 -16.31 34.34
N VAL A 146 -3.28 -17.04 35.43
CA VAL A 146 -2.17 -17.55 36.27
C VAL A 146 -1.26 -18.49 35.46
N GLU A 147 -1.84 -19.41 34.70
CA GLU A 147 -1.08 -20.30 33.81
C GLU A 147 -0.28 -19.51 32.75
N ASN A 148 -0.87 -18.48 32.13
CA ASN A 148 -0.18 -17.61 31.20
C ASN A 148 1.01 -16.88 31.85
N TYR A 149 0.87 -16.42 33.07
CA TYR A 149 1.97 -15.81 33.80
C TYR A 149 3.05 -16.82 34.17
N ALA A 150 2.66 -18.02 34.62
CA ALA A 150 3.58 -19.09 34.94
C ALA A 150 4.40 -19.53 33.71
N GLN A 151 3.77 -19.64 32.55
CA GLN A 151 4.46 -19.94 31.28
C GLN A 151 5.46 -18.86 30.86
N ARG A 152 5.11 -17.58 31.03
CA ARG A 152 6.01 -16.46 30.71
C ARG A 152 7.20 -16.33 31.66
N GLY A 153 7.00 -16.66 32.93
CA GLY A 153 8.03 -16.61 33.99
C GLY A 153 8.78 -17.91 34.17
N GLY A 154 8.40 -18.97 33.47
CA GLY A 154 8.97 -20.30 33.59
C GLY A 154 10.37 -20.38 33.00
N GLN A 155 11.15 -21.37 33.50
CA GLN A 155 12.46 -21.72 32.94
C GLN A 155 12.33 -23.03 32.17
N TYR A 156 12.94 -23.08 30.99
CA TYR A 156 13.00 -24.32 30.21
C TYR A 156 14.06 -25.25 30.75
N ASN A 157 13.64 -26.42 31.19
CA ASN A 157 14.53 -27.47 31.62
C ASN A 157 14.65 -28.53 30.51
N LYS A 158 15.86 -28.98 30.23
CA LYS A 158 16.08 -30.04 29.25
C LYS A 158 15.58 -31.37 29.82
N VAL A 159 14.76 -32.07 29.05
CA VAL A 159 14.24 -33.41 29.37
C VAL A 159 14.66 -34.43 28.34
N ASP A 160 14.78 -35.68 28.72
CA ASP A 160 15.19 -36.75 27.82
C ASP A 160 14.03 -37.37 27.03
N GLU A 161 12.81 -37.27 27.54
CA GLU A 161 11.58 -37.75 26.90
C GLU A 161 10.62 -36.58 26.69
N CYS A 162 10.15 -36.40 25.45
CA CYS A 162 9.20 -35.35 25.09
C CYS A 162 7.76 -35.76 25.42
N LYS A 163 7.04 -34.89 26.08
CA LYS A 163 5.61 -35.07 26.44
C LYS A 163 4.78 -34.00 25.70
N GLU A 164 3.46 -34.22 25.70
CA GLU A 164 2.51 -33.23 25.18
C GLU A 164 2.65 -31.90 25.94
N GLY A 165 2.86 -30.80 25.21
CA GLY A 165 3.10 -29.47 25.78
C GLY A 165 4.57 -29.08 25.90
N ASP A 166 5.51 -29.99 25.64
CA ASP A 166 6.93 -29.67 25.66
C ASP A 166 7.38 -28.96 24.38
N MET A 167 8.38 -28.09 24.51
CA MET A 167 8.97 -27.38 23.39
C MET A 167 10.11 -28.19 22.77
N VAL A 168 9.98 -28.54 21.50
CA VAL A 168 11.03 -29.24 20.74
C VAL A 168 11.79 -28.23 19.88
N LYS A 169 13.13 -28.21 20.03
CA LYS A 169 14.03 -27.42 19.20
C LYS A 169 14.89 -28.36 18.35
N GLY A 170 14.75 -28.26 17.03
CA GLY A 170 15.50 -29.10 16.07
C GLY A 170 15.89 -28.36 14.80
N ILE A 171 16.69 -29.01 13.97
CA ILE A 171 17.05 -28.54 12.62
C ILE A 171 16.17 -29.31 11.63
N LEU A 172 15.36 -28.61 10.86
CA LEU A 172 14.64 -29.17 9.71
C LEU A 172 15.62 -29.21 8.54
N GLY A 173 16.05 -30.42 8.15
CA GLY A 173 16.77 -30.65 6.90
C GLY A 173 15.79 -30.95 5.76
N GLN A 174 16.02 -30.39 4.57
CA GLN A 174 15.46 -30.87 3.30
C GLN A 174 16.30 -31.99 2.75
#